data_358e4eb2c0cf094bff16fcc1303fd556
#
_entry.id   358e4eb2c0cf094bff16fcc1303fd556
#
_cell.length_a   1.000
_cell.length_b   1.000
_cell.length_c   1.000
_cell.angle_alpha   90.00
_cell.angle_beta   90.00
_cell.angle_gamma   90.00
#
_symmetry.space_group_name_H-M   'P 1'
#
loop_
_entity.id
_entity.type
_entity.pdbx_description
1 polymer ?
#
loop_
_entity_poly.entity_id
_entity_poly.type
_entity_poly.pdbx_seq_one_letter_code
_entity_poly.pdbx_strand_id
1 'polypeptide(L)'
;MGRLIDLTVGIQSPHHLIRLSKDVKEDLKVWLSFLSNFNGRSFFLEETWYSSSKLDLYTDASGALGFGAIFGSRWCYGKWPATWSYSNIAILEFYPIVLSLYLWGHVMRNRCILFFTDNESLVHVINKQSSKDKSLIFFVRKLVLICLEYNIVFKAKHIAGVKNRLADSLSRLQVQSFKQLAAAHMELPTEIPLHLQPQSWQP
;
A
#
# COMPACT_ATOMS: atom_id res chain seq x y z
N MET A 1 -5.10 -16.17 3.08
CA MET A 1 -5.66 -17.35 3.82
C MET A 1 -7.18 -17.40 3.78
N GLY A 2 -7.93 -16.31 4.00
CA GLY A 2 -9.41 -16.33 4.04
C GLY A 2 -10.05 -17.06 2.86
N ARG A 3 -9.66 -16.77 1.63
CA ARG A 3 -10.22 -17.42 0.44
C ARG A 3 -9.99 -18.94 0.37
N LEU A 4 -8.87 -19.43 0.90
CA LEU A 4 -8.64 -20.88 0.97
C LEU A 4 -9.55 -21.52 2.00
N ILE A 5 -9.76 -20.85 3.12
CA ILE A 5 -10.72 -21.28 4.15
C ILE A 5 -12.14 -21.29 3.58
N ASP A 6 -12.53 -20.23 2.85
CA ASP A 6 -13.86 -20.14 2.22
C ASP A 6 -14.15 -21.31 1.26
N LEU A 7 -13.12 -21.85 0.58
CA LEU A 7 -13.27 -23.02 -0.29
C LEU A 7 -13.54 -24.33 0.50
N THR A 8 -13.26 -24.35 1.79
CA THR A 8 -13.46 -25.53 2.63
C THR A 8 -14.78 -25.50 3.39
N VAL A 9 -15.51 -24.39 3.32
CA VAL A 9 -16.80 -24.24 3.99
C VAL A 9 -17.79 -25.27 3.45
N GLY A 10 -18.41 -26.03 4.33
CA GLY A 10 -19.41 -27.08 3.99
C GLY A 10 -18.81 -28.43 3.58
N ILE A 11 -17.51 -28.58 3.54
CA ILE A 11 -16.86 -29.87 3.24
C ILE A 11 -16.77 -30.70 4.51
N GLN A 12 -17.36 -31.89 4.49
CA GLN A 12 -17.41 -32.81 5.64
C GLN A 12 -16.26 -33.80 5.68
N SER A 13 -15.66 -34.12 4.54
CA SER A 13 -14.59 -35.10 4.46
C SER A 13 -13.22 -34.46 4.19
N PRO A 14 -12.17 -34.80 4.96
CA PRO A 14 -10.83 -34.28 4.72
C PRO A 14 -10.21 -34.77 3.39
N HIS A 15 -10.77 -35.84 2.79
CA HIS A 15 -10.31 -36.39 1.50
C HIS A 15 -11.06 -35.81 0.29
N HIS A 16 -11.95 -34.83 0.51
CA HIS A 16 -12.65 -34.18 -0.60
C HIS A 16 -11.71 -33.33 -1.44
N LEU A 17 -11.65 -33.62 -2.74
CA LEU A 17 -10.82 -32.87 -3.67
C LEU A 17 -11.52 -31.56 -4.05
N ILE A 18 -10.82 -30.45 -3.88
CA ILE A 18 -11.30 -29.10 -4.19
C ILE A 18 -10.54 -28.53 -5.37
N ARG A 19 -11.27 -27.94 -6.33
CA ARG A 19 -10.66 -27.19 -7.42
C ARG A 19 -10.25 -25.81 -6.95
N LEU A 20 -8.94 -25.53 -6.96
CA LEU A 20 -8.43 -24.20 -6.63
C LEU A 20 -8.73 -23.20 -7.74
N SER A 21 -9.38 -22.10 -7.41
CA SER A 21 -9.59 -20.97 -8.31
C SER A 21 -8.26 -20.26 -8.66
N LYS A 22 -8.26 -19.47 -9.74
CA LYS A 22 -7.08 -18.68 -10.13
C LYS A 22 -6.61 -17.76 -8.99
N ASP A 23 -7.54 -17.10 -8.33
CA ASP A 23 -7.25 -16.15 -7.24
C ASP A 23 -6.62 -16.81 -6.02
N VAL A 24 -7.08 -18.02 -5.66
CA VAL A 24 -6.46 -18.81 -4.57
C VAL A 24 -5.06 -19.26 -4.95
N LYS A 25 -4.83 -19.66 -6.20
CA LYS A 25 -3.49 -20.01 -6.68
C LYS A 25 -2.52 -18.81 -6.60
N GLU A 26 -2.99 -17.61 -6.94
CA GLU A 26 -2.19 -16.39 -6.80
C GLU A 26 -1.87 -16.08 -5.32
N ASP A 27 -2.83 -16.24 -4.41
CA ASP A 27 -2.57 -16.08 -2.98
C ASP A 27 -1.52 -17.09 -2.47
N LEU A 28 -1.59 -18.36 -2.93
CA LEU A 28 -0.60 -19.37 -2.58
C LEU A 28 0.81 -19.07 -3.12
N LYS A 29 0.91 -18.47 -4.33
CA LYS A 29 2.21 -18.03 -4.87
C LYS A 29 2.84 -16.92 -4.02
N VAL A 30 2.03 -15.96 -3.54
CA VAL A 30 2.50 -14.91 -2.63
C VAL A 30 3.06 -15.52 -1.35
N TRP A 31 2.34 -16.48 -0.75
CA TRP A 31 2.82 -17.20 0.43
C TRP A 31 4.09 -17.99 0.16
N LEU A 32 4.17 -18.68 -0.96
CA LEU A 32 5.37 -19.42 -1.35
C LEU A 32 6.58 -18.49 -1.47
N SER A 33 6.42 -17.36 -2.15
CA SER A 33 7.46 -16.33 -2.28
C SER A 33 7.93 -15.83 -0.91
N PHE A 34 6.99 -15.52 -0.01
CA PHE A 34 7.33 -15.10 1.35
C PHE A 34 8.07 -16.17 2.13
N LEU A 35 7.55 -17.40 2.15
CA LEU A 35 8.14 -18.50 2.91
C LEU A 35 9.53 -18.90 2.40
N SER A 36 9.78 -18.78 1.10
CA SER A 36 11.09 -19.06 0.50
C SER A 36 12.18 -18.08 0.97
N ASN A 37 11.79 -16.87 1.35
CA ASN A 37 12.70 -15.81 1.82
C ASN A 37 12.62 -15.60 3.34
N PHE A 38 11.73 -16.31 4.03
CA PHE A 38 11.53 -16.14 5.47
C PHE A 38 12.70 -16.72 6.26
N ASN A 39 13.31 -15.89 7.08
CA ASN A 39 14.49 -16.25 7.86
C ASN A 39 14.19 -17.05 9.14
N GLY A 40 12.95 -17.48 9.35
CA GLY A 40 12.50 -18.23 10.52
C GLY A 40 12.40 -17.41 11.81
N ARG A 41 12.59 -16.10 11.74
CA ARG A 41 12.52 -15.20 12.90
C ARG A 41 11.31 -14.29 12.80
N SER A 42 10.56 -14.20 13.89
CA SER A 42 9.55 -13.17 14.12
C SER A 42 9.94 -12.37 15.36
N PHE A 43 9.71 -11.07 15.32
CA PHE A 43 9.93 -10.19 16.47
C PHE A 43 8.58 -9.81 17.06
N PHE A 44 8.51 -9.74 18.37
CA PHE A 44 7.40 -9.06 19.02
C PHE A 44 7.55 -7.56 18.77
N LEU A 45 6.52 -6.98 18.21
CA LEU A 45 6.48 -5.56 17.96
C LEU A 45 6.11 -4.81 19.24
N GLU A 46 6.62 -3.60 19.37
CA GLU A 46 6.12 -2.68 20.37
C GLU A 46 4.60 -2.48 20.18
N GLU A 47 3.84 -2.36 21.26
CA GLU A 47 2.39 -2.10 21.22
C GLU A 47 2.05 -0.70 20.67
N THR A 48 3.06 0.15 20.53
CA THR A 48 2.90 1.53 20.07
C THR A 48 2.63 1.62 18.59
N TRP A 49 1.48 2.20 18.23
CA TRP A 49 1.14 2.50 16.85
C TRP A 49 1.75 3.83 16.42
N TYR A 50 2.52 3.79 15.36
CA TYR A 50 3.06 4.99 14.70
C TYR A 50 2.07 5.47 13.65
N SER A 51 1.40 6.59 13.94
CA SER A 51 0.52 7.27 12.98
C SER A 51 1.33 8.00 11.91
N SER A 52 0.70 8.33 10.78
CA SER A 52 1.30 9.14 9.71
C SER A 52 1.95 10.42 10.23
N SER A 53 1.32 11.11 11.20
CA SER A 53 1.88 12.33 11.81
C SER A 53 3.13 12.11 12.66
N LYS A 54 3.33 10.92 13.21
CA LYS A 54 4.56 10.56 13.96
C LYS A 54 5.68 10.05 13.05
N LEU A 55 5.32 9.52 11.88
CA LEU A 55 6.24 9.01 10.88
C LEU A 55 6.54 10.05 9.80
N ASP A 56 5.80 11.16 9.79
CA ASP A 56 5.77 12.12 8.67
C ASP A 56 5.54 11.42 7.32
N LEU A 57 4.67 10.38 7.33
CA LEU A 57 4.27 9.64 6.14
C LEU A 57 2.92 10.12 5.64
N TYR A 58 2.92 10.77 4.49
CA TYR A 58 1.72 11.30 3.84
C TYR A 58 1.68 10.84 2.39
N THR A 59 0.52 10.38 1.95
CA THR A 59 0.29 9.94 0.58
C THR A 59 -1.02 10.51 0.05
N ASP A 60 -1.06 10.80 -1.24
CA ASP A 60 -2.25 11.31 -1.91
C ASP A 60 -2.27 10.94 -3.39
N ALA A 61 -3.46 10.89 -3.97
CA ALA A 61 -3.66 10.63 -5.39
C ALA A 61 -4.77 11.51 -5.98
N SER A 62 -4.44 12.22 -7.03
CA SER A 62 -5.44 12.90 -7.87
C SER A 62 -6.07 11.90 -8.83
N GLY A 63 -7.39 11.97 -9.02
CA GLY A 63 -8.10 11.09 -9.95
C GLY A 63 -7.67 11.20 -11.42
N ALA A 64 -7.04 12.32 -11.81
CA ALA A 64 -6.70 12.58 -13.21
C ALA A 64 -5.22 12.89 -13.46
N LEU A 65 -4.50 13.43 -12.48
CA LEU A 65 -3.18 14.01 -12.71
C LEU A 65 -2.04 13.07 -12.31
N GLY A 66 -1.99 12.70 -11.05
CA GLY A 66 -0.87 11.91 -10.55
C GLY A 66 -0.99 11.55 -9.09
N PHE A 67 0.14 11.24 -8.49
CA PHE A 67 0.26 10.82 -7.10
C PHE A 67 1.44 11.50 -6.42
N GLY A 68 1.41 11.54 -5.09
CA GLY A 68 2.50 12.01 -4.26
C GLY A 68 2.65 11.22 -2.99
N ALA A 69 3.88 11.10 -2.51
CA ALA A 69 4.19 10.51 -1.21
C ALA A 69 5.33 11.26 -0.54
N ILE A 70 5.27 11.38 0.78
CA ILE A 70 6.24 12.08 1.62
C ILE A 70 6.55 11.18 2.81
N PHE A 71 7.81 11.07 3.18
CA PHE A 71 8.28 10.37 4.39
C PHE A 71 9.44 11.15 5.03
N GLY A 72 9.14 11.90 6.08
CA GLY A 72 10.10 12.83 6.68
C GLY A 72 10.56 13.89 5.68
N SER A 73 11.88 13.94 5.41
CA SER A 73 12.45 14.84 4.39
C SER A 73 12.38 14.30 2.96
N ARG A 74 12.06 13.01 2.79
CA ARG A 74 12.00 12.33 1.50
C ARG A 74 10.63 12.46 0.87
N TRP A 75 10.59 12.57 -0.44
CA TRP A 75 9.33 12.66 -1.19
C TRP A 75 9.47 12.12 -2.60
N CYS A 76 8.37 11.69 -3.15
CA CYS A 76 8.27 11.32 -4.56
C CYS A 76 6.91 11.74 -5.12
N TYR A 77 6.84 11.84 -6.42
CA TYR A 77 5.61 12.11 -7.16
C TYR A 77 5.69 11.54 -8.56
N GLY A 78 4.57 11.41 -9.21
CA GLY A 78 4.53 10.98 -10.60
C GLY A 78 3.20 11.25 -11.25
N LYS A 79 3.20 11.21 -12.58
CA LYS A 79 2.00 11.37 -13.40
C LYS A 79 1.37 10.01 -13.69
N TRP A 80 0.04 9.95 -13.75
CA TRP A 80 -0.64 8.74 -14.18
C TRP A 80 -0.41 8.47 -15.67
N PRO A 81 -0.12 7.23 -16.07
CA PRO A 81 -0.15 6.84 -17.48
C PRO A 81 -1.61 6.80 -17.97
N ALA A 82 -1.81 6.97 -19.28
CA ALA A 82 -3.15 6.98 -19.87
C ALA A 82 -3.96 5.70 -19.55
N THR A 83 -3.30 4.58 -19.36
CA THR A 83 -3.92 3.30 -18.98
C THR A 83 -4.60 3.31 -17.61
N TRP A 84 -4.28 4.29 -16.75
CA TRP A 84 -4.85 4.42 -15.41
C TRP A 84 -5.94 5.49 -15.31
N SER A 85 -6.22 6.24 -16.40
CA SER A 85 -7.19 7.36 -16.43
C SER A 85 -8.60 6.99 -16.00
N TYR A 86 -8.98 5.71 -16.11
CA TYR A 86 -10.30 5.19 -15.75
C TYR A 86 -10.27 4.31 -14.50
N SER A 87 -9.17 4.33 -13.76
CA SER A 87 -9.05 3.53 -12.54
C SER A 87 -9.93 4.10 -11.42
N ASN A 88 -10.46 3.20 -10.59
CA ASN A 88 -11.18 3.59 -9.38
C ASN A 88 -10.27 4.41 -8.47
N ILE A 89 -10.78 5.50 -7.90
CA ILE A 89 -10.02 6.37 -6.99
C ILE A 89 -9.36 5.60 -5.84
N ALA A 90 -10.01 4.57 -5.30
CA ALA A 90 -9.42 3.72 -4.27
C ALA A 90 -8.14 3.00 -4.74
N ILE A 91 -8.05 2.63 -6.02
CA ILE A 91 -6.84 2.04 -6.61
C ILE A 91 -5.74 3.09 -6.70
N LEU A 92 -6.10 4.30 -7.19
CA LEU A 92 -5.16 5.41 -7.32
C LEU A 92 -4.57 5.80 -5.96
N GLU A 93 -5.39 5.91 -4.93
CA GLU A 93 -4.93 6.22 -3.57
C GLU A 93 -4.16 5.08 -2.90
N PHE A 94 -4.46 3.82 -3.25
CA PHE A 94 -3.73 2.68 -2.70
C PHE A 94 -2.30 2.59 -3.25
N TYR A 95 -2.09 2.98 -4.50
CA TYR A 95 -0.78 2.91 -5.13
C TYR A 95 0.32 3.68 -4.36
N PRO A 96 0.19 4.98 -4.00
CA PRO A 96 1.23 5.70 -3.29
C PRO A 96 1.49 5.17 -1.88
N ILE A 97 0.48 4.57 -1.21
CA ILE A 97 0.68 3.88 0.07
C ILE A 97 1.62 2.69 -0.10
N VAL A 98 1.36 1.83 -1.08
CA VAL A 98 2.20 0.65 -1.34
C VAL A 98 3.57 1.05 -1.87
N LEU A 99 3.63 2.04 -2.78
CA LEU A 99 4.89 2.59 -3.29
C LEU A 99 5.79 3.10 -2.17
N SER A 100 5.25 3.85 -1.20
CA SER A 100 6.01 4.38 -0.07
C SER A 100 6.69 3.29 0.75
N LEU A 101 6.05 2.14 0.90
CA LEU A 101 6.65 0.99 1.57
C LEU A 101 7.76 0.34 0.75
N TYR A 102 7.62 0.25 -0.56
CA TYR A 102 8.71 -0.24 -1.42
C TYR A 102 9.92 0.69 -1.39
N LEU A 103 9.70 2.00 -1.35
CA LEU A 103 10.81 2.98 -1.32
C LEU A 103 11.46 3.08 0.07
N TRP A 104 10.64 3.12 1.13
CA TRP A 104 11.10 3.50 2.47
C TRP A 104 10.77 2.48 3.57
N GLY A 105 10.16 1.35 3.25
CA GLY A 105 9.76 0.32 4.23
C GLY A 105 10.91 -0.22 5.07
N HIS A 106 12.12 -0.26 4.51
CA HIS A 106 13.33 -0.65 5.25
C HIS A 106 13.61 0.24 6.48
N VAL A 107 13.20 1.51 6.46
CA VAL A 107 13.31 2.44 7.59
C VAL A 107 12.17 2.25 8.60
N MET A 108 11.03 1.70 8.13
CA MET A 108 9.84 1.44 8.95
C MET A 108 9.83 0.02 9.55
N ARG A 109 10.92 -0.71 9.44
CA ARG A 109 11.06 -2.10 9.88
C ARG A 109 10.71 -2.28 11.35
N ASN A 110 10.04 -3.40 11.67
CA ASN A 110 9.64 -3.80 13.03
C ASN A 110 8.68 -2.80 13.73
N ARG A 111 7.77 -2.17 13.00
CA ARG A 111 6.83 -1.18 13.55
C ARG A 111 5.38 -1.52 13.29
N CYS A 112 4.51 -1.03 14.19
CA CYS A 112 3.07 -0.98 13.98
C CYS A 112 2.71 0.36 13.33
N ILE A 113 2.24 0.36 12.07
CA ILE A 113 1.99 1.57 11.29
C ILE A 113 0.49 1.79 11.10
N LEU A 114 0.05 3.02 11.35
CA LEU A 114 -1.31 3.46 11.07
C LEU A 114 -1.31 4.40 9.87
N PHE A 115 -1.73 3.90 8.71
CA PHE A 115 -1.92 4.70 7.50
C PHE A 115 -3.15 5.58 7.60
N PHE A 116 -3.06 6.77 7.03
CA PHE A 116 -4.20 7.65 6.86
C PHE A 116 -4.54 7.80 5.38
N THR A 117 -5.83 7.74 5.06
CA THR A 117 -6.39 8.03 3.75
C THR A 117 -7.77 8.69 3.93
N ASP A 118 -8.19 9.52 3.01
CA ASP A 118 -9.53 10.12 2.99
C ASP A 118 -10.58 9.25 2.27
N ASN A 119 -10.19 8.05 1.84
CA ASN A 119 -11.06 7.08 1.21
C ASN A 119 -11.49 5.98 2.20
N GLU A 120 -12.73 6.06 2.69
CA GLU A 120 -13.29 5.09 3.65
C GLU A 120 -13.31 3.65 3.11
N SER A 121 -13.57 3.47 1.82
CA SER A 121 -13.59 2.13 1.23
C SER A 121 -12.20 1.51 1.23
N LEU A 122 -11.15 2.32 1.00
CA LEU A 122 -9.77 1.87 1.09
C LEU A 122 -9.37 1.52 2.53
N VAL A 123 -9.79 2.31 3.52
CA VAL A 123 -9.63 1.96 4.95
C VAL A 123 -10.17 0.57 5.25
N HIS A 124 -11.39 0.27 4.75
CA HIS A 124 -11.99 -1.04 4.95
C HIS A 124 -11.19 -2.16 4.27
N VAL A 125 -10.76 -1.96 3.03
CA VAL A 125 -9.97 -2.93 2.27
C VAL A 125 -8.63 -3.23 2.95
N ILE A 126 -7.92 -2.20 3.40
CA ILE A 126 -6.62 -2.35 4.08
C ILE A 126 -6.79 -3.11 5.40
N ASN A 127 -7.75 -2.74 6.23
CA ASN A 127 -7.96 -3.36 7.53
C ASN A 127 -8.46 -4.81 7.43
N LYS A 128 -9.33 -5.09 6.45
CA LYS A 128 -9.83 -6.44 6.19
C LYS A 128 -8.84 -7.30 5.41
N GLN A 129 -7.84 -6.68 4.77
CA GLN A 129 -6.88 -7.33 3.86
C GLN A 129 -7.58 -8.16 2.77
N SER A 130 -8.75 -7.71 2.34
CA SER A 130 -9.60 -8.41 1.36
C SER A 130 -10.50 -7.44 0.60
N SER A 131 -10.79 -7.77 -0.65
CA SER A 131 -11.75 -7.07 -1.51
C SER A 131 -12.37 -8.04 -2.50
N LYS A 132 -13.56 -7.70 -3.03
CA LYS A 132 -14.15 -8.37 -4.19
C LYS A 132 -13.55 -7.87 -5.50
N ASP A 133 -13.03 -6.65 -5.51
CA ASP A 133 -12.35 -6.03 -6.64
C ASP A 133 -10.97 -6.66 -6.82
N LYS A 134 -10.71 -7.21 -8.01
CA LYS A 134 -9.46 -7.90 -8.35
C LYS A 134 -8.27 -6.94 -8.35
N SER A 135 -8.48 -5.72 -8.79
CA SER A 135 -7.43 -4.70 -8.84
C SER A 135 -7.02 -4.28 -7.43
N LEU A 136 -7.98 -4.09 -6.50
CA LEU A 136 -7.67 -3.82 -5.11
C LEU A 136 -6.95 -5.00 -4.43
N ILE A 137 -7.32 -6.25 -4.75
CA ILE A 137 -6.62 -7.44 -4.24
C ILE A 137 -5.17 -7.51 -4.72
N PHE A 138 -4.89 -7.08 -5.93
CA PHE A 138 -3.51 -6.98 -6.40
C PHE A 138 -2.65 -6.10 -5.47
N PHE A 139 -3.16 -4.92 -5.08
CA PHE A 139 -2.49 -4.03 -4.15
C PHE A 139 -2.43 -4.57 -2.71
N VAL A 140 -3.49 -5.23 -2.24
CA VAL A 140 -3.50 -5.90 -0.94
C VAL A 140 -2.37 -6.94 -0.86
N ARG A 141 -2.17 -7.76 -1.89
CA ARG A 141 -1.09 -8.74 -1.94
C ARG A 141 0.29 -8.08 -1.84
N LYS A 142 0.50 -7.00 -2.62
CA LYS A 142 1.75 -6.23 -2.56
C LYS A 142 1.98 -5.61 -1.17
N LEU A 143 0.95 -5.00 -0.59
CA LEU A 143 1.00 -4.42 0.75
C LEU A 143 1.39 -5.48 1.79
N VAL A 144 0.67 -6.61 1.80
CA VAL A 144 0.93 -7.69 2.77
C VAL A 144 2.35 -8.24 2.60
N LEU A 145 2.78 -8.52 1.36
CA LEU A 145 4.11 -9.07 1.09
C LEU A 145 5.23 -8.16 1.58
N ILE A 146 5.18 -6.87 1.24
CA ILE A 146 6.22 -5.92 1.66
C ILE A 146 6.20 -5.67 3.18
N CYS A 147 5.01 -5.68 3.80
CA CYS A 147 4.89 -5.58 5.25
C CYS A 147 5.44 -6.81 5.97
N LEU A 148 5.24 -8.01 5.42
CA LEU A 148 5.86 -9.25 5.94
C LEU A 148 7.38 -9.21 5.80
N GLU A 149 7.91 -8.73 4.67
CA GLU A 149 9.35 -8.61 4.44
C GLU A 149 10.03 -7.72 5.49
N TYR A 150 9.41 -6.59 5.83
CA TYR A 150 9.96 -5.64 6.81
C TYR A 150 9.41 -5.83 8.23
N ASN A 151 8.65 -6.89 8.50
CA ASN A 151 8.01 -7.13 9.80
C ASN A 151 7.21 -5.90 10.27
N ILE A 152 6.33 -5.40 9.40
CA ILE A 152 5.44 -4.27 9.66
C ILE A 152 4.03 -4.79 9.92
N VAL A 153 3.44 -4.44 11.06
CA VAL A 153 1.99 -4.57 11.31
C VAL A 153 1.32 -3.28 10.90
N PHE A 154 0.21 -3.37 10.18
CA PHE A 154 -0.45 -2.17 9.64
C PHE A 154 -1.95 -2.14 9.89
N LYS A 155 -2.47 -0.92 9.98
CA LYS A 155 -3.89 -0.57 9.96
C LYS A 155 -4.09 0.69 9.14
N ALA A 156 -5.31 0.96 8.73
CA ALA A 156 -5.69 2.22 8.12
C ALA A 156 -6.78 2.91 8.95
N LYS A 157 -6.79 4.25 8.91
CA LYS A 157 -7.81 5.11 9.51
C LYS A 157 -8.16 6.23 8.55
N HIS A 158 -9.43 6.59 8.52
CA HIS A 158 -9.90 7.74 7.75
C HIS A 158 -9.38 9.06 8.34
N ILE A 159 -8.98 9.98 7.47
CA ILE A 159 -8.61 11.36 7.80
C ILE A 159 -9.26 12.31 6.80
N ALA A 160 -9.70 13.48 7.26
CA ALA A 160 -10.21 14.50 6.35
C ALA A 160 -9.09 15.03 5.43
N GLY A 161 -9.33 15.08 4.12
CA GLY A 161 -8.35 15.45 3.09
C GLY A 161 -7.70 16.83 3.28
N VAL A 162 -8.39 17.77 3.94
CA VAL A 162 -7.84 19.12 4.27
C VAL A 162 -6.55 19.09 5.11
N LYS A 163 -6.25 17.98 5.77
CA LYS A 163 -5.03 17.80 6.56
C LYS A 163 -3.85 17.24 5.76
N ASN A 164 -4.03 16.94 4.47
CA ASN A 164 -3.03 16.29 3.61
C ASN A 164 -2.46 17.21 2.51
N ARG A 165 -2.40 18.53 2.76
CA ARG A 165 -2.06 19.56 1.78
C ARG A 165 -0.74 19.37 1.04
N LEU A 166 0.28 18.84 1.71
CA LEU A 166 1.59 18.61 1.09
C LEU A 166 1.52 17.50 0.03
N ALA A 167 0.95 16.34 0.39
CA ALA A 167 0.81 15.25 -0.56
C ALA A 167 -0.22 15.59 -1.67
N ASP A 168 -1.30 16.33 -1.37
CA ASP A 168 -2.26 16.82 -2.36
C ASP A 168 -1.58 17.71 -3.40
N SER A 169 -0.67 18.62 -3.00
CA SER A 169 0.08 19.43 -3.98
C SER A 169 0.97 18.59 -4.90
N LEU A 170 1.57 17.50 -4.39
CA LEU A 170 2.35 16.57 -5.21
C LEU A 170 1.47 15.76 -6.16
N SER A 171 0.34 15.23 -5.69
CA SER A 171 -0.60 14.44 -6.51
C SER A 171 -1.20 15.26 -7.65
N ARG A 172 -1.32 16.57 -7.46
CA ARG A 172 -1.74 17.55 -8.49
C ARG A 172 -0.58 18.06 -9.34
N LEU A 173 0.63 17.54 -9.18
CA LEU A 173 1.84 17.95 -9.90
C LEU A 173 2.23 19.42 -9.65
N GLN A 174 1.78 20.01 -8.57
CA GLN A 174 2.06 21.39 -8.18
C GLN A 174 3.35 21.48 -7.36
N VAL A 175 4.47 21.05 -7.95
CA VAL A 175 5.78 20.91 -7.27
C VAL A 175 6.26 22.25 -6.71
N GLN A 176 5.99 23.38 -7.36
CA GLN A 176 6.36 24.71 -6.86
C GLN A 176 5.60 25.04 -5.58
N SER A 177 4.28 24.82 -5.57
CA SER A 177 3.46 25.00 -4.37
C SER A 177 3.91 24.09 -3.24
N PHE A 178 4.24 22.82 -3.54
CA PHE A 178 4.82 21.90 -2.58
C PHE A 178 6.11 22.48 -1.96
N LYS A 179 7.05 22.96 -2.76
CA LYS A 179 8.33 23.52 -2.28
C LYS A 179 8.14 24.78 -1.42
N GLN A 180 7.10 25.57 -1.66
CA GLN A 180 6.76 26.73 -0.84
C GLN A 180 6.14 26.35 0.52
N LEU A 181 5.38 25.24 0.55
CA LEU A 181 4.71 24.76 1.75
C LEU A 181 5.60 23.86 2.61
N ALA A 182 6.54 23.17 1.96
CA ALA A 182 7.43 22.23 2.60
C ALA A 182 8.55 22.92 3.38
N ALA A 183 9.04 22.25 4.40
CA ALA A 183 10.19 22.75 5.18
C ALA A 183 11.46 22.82 4.32
N ALA A 184 12.35 23.76 4.64
CA ALA A 184 13.61 23.99 3.88
C ALA A 184 14.58 22.81 3.84
N HIS A 185 14.38 21.81 4.70
CA HIS A 185 15.25 20.62 4.79
C HIS A 185 14.82 19.43 3.91
N MET A 186 13.82 19.62 3.03
CA MET A 186 13.39 18.56 2.13
C MET A 186 14.50 18.17 1.14
N GLU A 187 14.70 16.87 0.99
CA GLU A 187 15.67 16.29 0.06
C GLU A 187 15.24 16.51 -1.41
N LEU A 188 16.09 16.11 -2.35
CA LEU A 188 15.68 15.98 -3.75
C LEU A 188 14.60 14.89 -3.87
N PRO A 189 13.72 14.95 -4.90
CA PRO A 189 12.71 13.92 -5.09
C PRO A 189 13.35 12.55 -5.23
N THR A 190 12.82 11.56 -4.51
CA THR A 190 13.25 10.17 -4.64
C THR A 190 12.85 9.66 -6.02
N GLU A 191 13.82 9.15 -6.77
CA GLU A 191 13.57 8.53 -8.05
C GLU A 191 12.79 7.22 -7.86
N ILE A 192 11.74 7.03 -8.65
CA ILE A 192 10.91 5.83 -8.62
C ILE A 192 11.49 4.82 -9.63
N PRO A 193 12.01 3.67 -9.19
CA PRO A 193 12.52 2.63 -10.07
C PRO A 193 11.50 2.19 -11.13
N LEU A 194 11.93 1.87 -12.33
CA LEU A 194 11.06 1.52 -13.46
C LEU A 194 10.04 0.42 -13.11
N HIS A 195 10.46 -0.61 -12.39
CA HIS A 195 9.60 -1.72 -11.98
C HIS A 195 8.53 -1.34 -10.92
N LEU A 196 8.68 -0.18 -10.28
CA LEU A 196 7.71 0.38 -9.32
C LEU A 196 6.81 1.45 -9.93
N GLN A 197 7.11 1.93 -11.14
CA GLN A 197 6.28 2.93 -11.80
C GLN A 197 4.90 2.37 -12.17
N PRO A 198 3.83 3.21 -12.25
CA PRO A 198 2.46 2.75 -12.47
C PRO A 198 2.29 1.86 -13.70
N GLN A 199 2.98 2.15 -14.81
CA GLN A 199 2.91 1.36 -16.04
C GLN A 199 3.42 -0.08 -15.90
N SER A 200 4.25 -0.34 -14.88
CA SER A 200 4.76 -1.69 -14.57
C SER A 200 3.80 -2.49 -13.69
N TRP A 201 2.78 -1.85 -13.17
CA TRP A 201 1.77 -2.48 -12.32
C TRP A 201 0.47 -2.61 -13.12
N GLN A 202 0.04 -3.85 -13.32
CA GLN A 202 -1.22 -4.16 -14.01
C GLN A 202 -2.20 -4.74 -12.95
N PRO A 203 -2.99 -3.88 -12.31
CA PRO A 203 -3.94 -4.31 -11.28
C PRO A 203 -5.16 -5.04 -11.86
#